data_c065184d7d4d218feeb8ed0843cd996a
#
_entry.id   c065184d7d4d218feeb8ed0843cd996a
#
_cell.length_a   1.000
_cell.length_b   1.000
_cell.length_c   1.000
_cell.angle_alpha   90.00
_cell.angle_beta   90.00
_cell.angle_gamma   90.00
#
_symmetry.space_group_name_H-M   'P 1'
#
loop_
_entity.id
_entity.type
_entity.pdbx_description
1 polymer ?
#
loop_
_entity_poly.entity_id
_entity_poly.type
_entity_poly.pdbx_seq_one_letter_code
_entity_poly.pdbx_strand_id
1 'polypeptide(L)'
;MNSATPIVIPFCTSYRITFSPSQMQDIIYPAFIYEAKSDKNPILWAENQVAVGAARALGLLDELAELSGKPYIPYIVAATSAGAQWQFHLAYRLGNSRIFLLPLLDKPLWIRNHMERVMLLTIIHRIKTWIIQSFQQSIKERLNALVLG
;
A
#
# COMPACT_ATOMS: atom_id res chain seq x y z
N MET A 1 -18.92 -1.61 19.28
CA MET A 1 -17.85 -1.04 18.43
C MET A 1 -16.69 -2.01 18.47
N ASN A 2 -16.57 -2.91 17.48
CA ASN A 2 -15.39 -3.76 17.36
C ASN A 2 -14.29 -2.91 16.72
N SER A 3 -13.33 -2.46 17.52
CA SER A 3 -12.12 -1.85 17.01
C SER A 3 -11.32 -2.95 16.29
N ALA A 4 -11.26 -2.86 14.97
CA ALA A 4 -10.37 -3.72 14.21
C ALA A 4 -8.94 -3.53 14.73
N THR A 5 -8.36 -4.56 15.31
CA THR A 5 -6.99 -4.52 15.80
C THR A 5 -6.04 -4.50 14.60
N PRO A 6 -5.13 -3.52 14.48
CA PRO A 6 -4.19 -3.47 13.36
C PRO A 6 -3.24 -4.68 13.41
N ILE A 7 -3.00 -5.27 12.25
CA ILE A 7 -2.00 -6.33 12.10
C ILE A 7 -0.62 -5.70 12.21
N VAL A 8 0.16 -6.08 13.21
CA VAL A 8 1.53 -5.60 13.42
C VAL A 8 2.50 -6.59 12.76
N ILE A 9 3.26 -6.12 11.80
CA ILE A 9 4.26 -6.92 11.10
C ILE A 9 5.64 -6.57 11.65
N PRO A 10 6.42 -7.54 12.20
CA PRO A 10 7.78 -7.28 12.62
C PRO A 10 8.66 -6.97 11.40
N PHE A 11 9.42 -5.89 11.46
CA PHE A 11 10.33 -5.47 10.40
C PHE A 11 11.61 -6.33 10.43
N CYS A 12 11.93 -6.96 9.33
CA CYS A 12 13.22 -7.60 9.13
C CYS A 12 14.18 -6.59 8.48
N THR A 13 15.21 -6.18 9.20
CA THR A 13 16.10 -5.05 8.88
C THR A 13 17.14 -5.30 7.78
N SER A 14 17.10 -6.44 7.08
CA SER A 14 18.16 -6.79 6.13
C SER A 14 17.66 -7.18 4.74
N TYR A 15 16.85 -6.33 4.10
CA TYR A 15 16.57 -6.48 2.67
C TYR A 15 17.30 -5.41 1.86
N ARG A 16 18.44 -5.78 1.29
CA ARG A 16 18.98 -5.08 0.12
C ARG A 16 18.02 -5.37 -1.03
N ILE A 17 17.25 -4.36 -1.44
CA ILE A 17 16.38 -4.46 -2.60
C ILE A 17 17.28 -4.44 -3.84
N THR A 18 17.63 -5.61 -4.33
CA THR A 18 18.18 -5.74 -5.68
C THR A 18 17.01 -5.78 -6.65
N PHE A 19 16.72 -4.66 -7.30
CA PHE A 19 15.80 -4.66 -8.41
C PHE A 19 16.40 -5.51 -9.54
N SER A 20 15.64 -6.51 -10.02
CA SER A 20 15.94 -7.13 -11.30
C SER A 20 15.61 -6.10 -12.39
N PRO A 21 16.59 -5.63 -13.18
CA PRO A 21 16.36 -4.54 -14.14
C PRO A 21 15.31 -4.87 -15.21
N SER A 22 14.95 -6.13 -15.38
CA SER A 22 14.09 -6.58 -16.48
C SER A 22 12.59 -6.58 -16.19
N GLN A 23 12.14 -6.37 -14.94
CA GLN A 23 10.73 -6.53 -14.58
C GLN A 23 10.05 -5.30 -13.96
N MET A 24 10.77 -4.23 -13.63
CA MET A 24 10.20 -3.05 -12.98
C MET A 24 10.79 -1.73 -13.49
N GLN A 25 10.98 -1.58 -14.79
CA GLN A 25 11.60 -0.36 -15.35
C GLN A 25 10.76 0.92 -15.14
N ASP A 26 9.47 0.81 -14.78
CA ASP A 26 8.56 1.96 -14.80
C ASP A 26 7.91 2.32 -13.44
N ILE A 27 8.08 1.52 -12.39
CA ILE A 27 7.46 1.81 -11.07
C ILE A 27 8.51 1.77 -9.97
N ILE A 28 9.03 2.94 -9.61
CA ILE A 28 10.00 3.06 -8.52
C ILE A 28 9.29 3.24 -7.16
N TYR A 29 8.21 4.01 -7.13
CA TYR A 29 7.47 4.33 -5.91
C TYR A 29 6.00 3.89 -6.03
N PRO A 30 5.65 2.67 -5.60
CA PRO A 30 4.28 2.19 -5.69
C PRO A 30 3.40 2.89 -4.65
N ALA A 31 2.29 3.47 -5.11
CA ALA A 31 1.26 4.07 -4.27
C ALA A 31 0.19 3.07 -3.82
N PHE A 32 0.01 2.01 -4.62
CA PHE A 32 -1.03 1.02 -4.45
C PHE A 32 -0.47 -0.37 -4.70
N ILE A 33 -0.81 -1.31 -3.80
CA ILE A 33 -0.43 -2.71 -3.91
C ILE A 33 -1.69 -3.56 -3.87
N TYR A 34 -1.76 -4.50 -4.78
CA TYR A 34 -2.88 -5.43 -4.86
C TYR A 34 -2.40 -6.88 -4.94
N GLU A 35 -3.03 -7.75 -4.15
CA GLU A 35 -2.82 -9.18 -4.18
C GLU A 35 -4.13 -9.93 -4.27
N ALA A 36 -4.21 -10.85 -5.23
CA ALA A 36 -5.37 -11.69 -5.47
C ALA A 36 -5.09 -13.15 -5.13
N LYS A 37 -6.04 -13.81 -4.50
CA LYS A 37 -6.06 -15.25 -4.31
C LYS A 37 -7.35 -15.84 -4.87
N SER A 38 -7.32 -17.12 -5.17
CA SER A 38 -8.54 -17.86 -5.51
C SER A 38 -9.47 -17.94 -4.30
N ASP A 39 -10.74 -18.17 -4.53
CA ASP A 39 -11.77 -18.37 -3.50
C ASP A 39 -11.50 -19.58 -2.57
N LYS A 40 -10.60 -20.48 -2.99
CA LYS A 40 -10.18 -21.64 -2.20
C LYS A 40 -9.10 -21.31 -1.16
N ASN A 41 -8.46 -20.14 -1.25
CA ASN A 41 -7.40 -19.73 -0.35
C ASN A 41 -7.93 -18.72 0.68
N PRO A 42 -7.47 -18.80 1.94
CA PRO A 42 -7.78 -17.78 2.94
C PRO A 42 -7.29 -16.40 2.49
N ILE A 43 -8.10 -15.38 2.70
CA ILE A 43 -7.74 -13.98 2.41
C ILE A 43 -6.48 -13.55 3.17
N LEU A 44 -6.21 -14.14 4.32
CA LEU A 44 -5.02 -13.93 5.13
C LEU A 44 -3.71 -14.13 4.34
N TRP A 45 -3.70 -15.05 3.36
CA TRP A 45 -2.51 -15.24 2.52
C TRP A 45 -2.26 -14.06 1.58
N ALA A 46 -3.33 -13.45 1.06
CA ALA A 46 -3.21 -12.21 0.30
C ALA A 46 -2.74 -11.06 1.20
N GLU A 47 -3.27 -10.95 2.41
CA GLU A 47 -2.87 -9.94 3.39
C GLU A 47 -1.38 -10.06 3.76
N ASN A 48 -0.87 -11.27 3.99
CA ASN A 48 0.55 -11.47 4.26
C ASN A 48 1.44 -11.04 3.10
N GLN A 49 1.05 -11.30 1.85
CA GLN A 49 1.82 -10.88 0.68
C GLN A 49 1.75 -9.36 0.46
N VAL A 50 0.57 -8.77 0.61
CA VAL A 50 0.40 -7.31 0.59
C VAL A 50 1.24 -6.65 1.66
N ALA A 51 1.29 -7.22 2.86
CA ALA A 51 2.09 -6.71 3.97
C ALA A 51 3.58 -6.64 3.64
N VAL A 52 4.13 -7.68 3.02
CA VAL A 52 5.53 -7.69 2.55
C VAL A 52 5.78 -6.65 1.46
N GLY A 53 4.86 -6.54 0.49
CA GLY A 53 4.93 -5.52 -0.55
C GLY A 53 4.86 -4.11 0.02
N ALA A 54 3.95 -3.88 0.97
CA ALA A 54 3.79 -2.61 1.66
C ALA A 54 5.04 -2.22 2.46
N ALA A 55 5.67 -3.17 3.13
CA ALA A 55 6.91 -2.93 3.86
C ALA A 55 8.03 -2.42 2.96
N ARG A 56 8.16 -3.01 1.76
CA ARG A 56 9.15 -2.60 0.76
C ARG A 56 8.83 -1.21 0.21
N ALA A 57 7.58 -0.96 -0.16
CA ALA A 57 7.15 0.33 -0.70
C ALA A 57 7.36 1.47 0.31
N LEU A 58 6.99 1.26 1.57
CA LEU A 58 7.21 2.23 2.64
C LEU A 58 8.69 2.47 2.89
N GLY A 59 9.54 1.44 2.80
CA GLY A 59 11.00 1.61 2.90
C GLY A 59 11.56 2.53 1.83
N LEU A 60 11.12 2.40 0.57
CA LEU A 60 11.52 3.29 -0.52
C LEU A 60 11.05 4.74 -0.31
N LEU A 61 9.85 4.92 0.22
CA LEU A 61 9.31 6.25 0.51
C LEU A 61 10.01 6.91 1.69
N ASP A 62 10.40 6.15 2.71
CA ASP A 62 11.22 6.65 3.83
C ASP A 62 12.60 7.12 3.34
N GLU A 63 13.27 6.29 2.53
CA GLU A 63 14.57 6.63 1.93
C GLU A 63 14.47 7.92 1.09
N LEU A 64 13.43 8.06 0.27
CA LEU A 64 13.19 9.28 -0.50
C LEU A 64 12.96 10.50 0.41
N ALA A 65 12.24 10.33 1.51
CA ALA A 65 11.99 11.39 2.48
C ALA A 65 13.28 11.84 3.16
N GLU A 66 14.12 10.90 3.60
CA GLU A 66 15.41 11.17 4.21
C GLU A 66 16.35 11.90 3.24
N LEU A 67 16.52 11.37 2.03
CA LEU A 67 17.41 11.96 1.02
C LEU A 67 16.95 13.37 0.61
N SER A 68 15.65 13.60 0.46
CA SER A 68 15.12 14.91 0.07
C SER A 68 15.11 15.96 1.20
N GLY A 69 15.36 15.55 2.46
CA GLY A 69 15.28 16.41 3.64
C GLY A 69 13.86 16.94 3.92
N LYS A 70 12.84 16.43 3.22
CA LYS A 70 11.45 16.85 3.39
C LYS A 70 10.69 15.85 4.27
N PRO A 71 10.20 16.27 5.46
CA PRO A 71 9.44 15.39 6.34
C PRO A 71 8.20 14.86 5.62
N TYR A 72 7.95 13.57 5.79
CA TYR A 72 6.82 12.89 5.18
C TYR A 72 6.43 11.71 6.07
N ILE A 73 5.14 11.51 6.24
CA ILE A 73 4.62 10.29 6.82
C ILE A 73 4.19 9.40 5.67
N PRO A 74 5.01 8.41 5.29
CA PRO A 74 4.67 7.58 4.16
C PRO A 74 3.50 6.66 4.51
N TYR A 75 2.54 6.63 3.62
CA TYR A 75 1.49 5.63 3.62
C TYR A 75 1.18 5.21 2.19
N ILE A 76 0.71 4.00 2.04
CA ILE A 76 0.23 3.46 0.77
C ILE A 76 -1.13 2.80 0.98
N VAL A 77 -1.89 2.73 -0.08
CA VAL A 77 -3.13 1.95 -0.08
C VAL A 77 -2.85 0.55 -0.59
N ALA A 78 -3.43 -0.43 0.06
CA ALA A 78 -3.33 -1.82 -0.33
C ALA A 78 -4.72 -2.43 -0.50
N ALA A 79 -4.84 -3.40 -1.38
CA ALA A 79 -6.05 -4.18 -1.51
C ALA A 79 -5.74 -5.67 -1.60
N THR A 80 -6.61 -6.47 -1.04
CA THR A 80 -6.56 -7.92 -1.14
C THR A 80 -7.88 -8.44 -1.68
N SER A 81 -7.83 -9.52 -2.45
CA SER A 81 -9.03 -10.26 -2.80
C SER A 81 -8.85 -11.77 -2.66
N ALA A 82 -9.97 -12.44 -2.34
CA ALA A 82 -10.09 -13.89 -2.42
C ALA A 82 -11.41 -14.21 -3.10
N GLY A 83 -11.36 -14.66 -4.37
CA GLY A 83 -12.55 -14.81 -5.21
C GLY A 83 -13.35 -13.50 -5.32
N ALA A 84 -14.59 -13.52 -4.84
CA ALA A 84 -15.49 -12.36 -4.88
C ALA A 84 -15.36 -11.39 -3.70
N GLN A 85 -14.52 -11.71 -2.73
CA GLN A 85 -14.32 -10.92 -1.51
C GLN A 85 -13.16 -9.95 -1.70
N TRP A 86 -13.35 -8.68 -1.33
CA TRP A 86 -12.36 -7.61 -1.43
C TRP A 86 -12.20 -6.87 -0.13
N GLN A 87 -10.95 -6.57 0.23
CA GLN A 87 -10.62 -5.76 1.40
C GLN A 87 -9.60 -4.70 1.03
N PHE A 88 -9.76 -3.49 1.59
CA PHE A 88 -8.82 -2.38 1.43
C PHE A 88 -8.14 -2.07 2.76
N HIS A 89 -6.88 -1.69 2.67
CA HIS A 89 -6.04 -1.38 3.82
C HIS A 89 -5.26 -0.09 3.59
N LEU A 90 -4.99 0.61 4.66
CA LEU A 90 -3.97 1.65 4.72
C LEU A 90 -2.73 1.04 5.36
N ALA A 91 -1.62 1.02 4.63
CA ALA A 91 -0.33 0.62 5.19
C ALA A 91 0.49 1.85 5.52
N TYR A 92 0.99 1.94 6.74
CA TYR A 92 1.80 3.04 7.23
C TYR A 92 2.78 2.57 8.30
N ARG A 93 3.77 3.42 8.60
CA ARG A 93 4.76 3.14 9.64
C ARG A 93 4.58 4.08 10.81
N LEU A 94 4.67 3.55 12.03
CA LEU A 94 4.78 4.32 13.27
C LEU A 94 6.14 4.06 13.91
N GLY A 95 6.93 5.14 14.05
CA GLY A 95 8.30 5.03 14.57
C GLY A 95 9.20 4.19 13.65
N ASN A 96 10.36 3.81 14.15
CA ASN A 96 11.44 3.24 13.32
C ASN A 96 11.30 1.74 12.96
N SER A 97 10.25 1.02 13.38
CA SER A 97 10.29 -0.44 13.25
C SER A 97 8.98 -1.16 12.99
N ARG A 98 7.83 -0.51 13.03
CA ARG A 98 6.55 -1.22 12.89
C ARG A 98 5.73 -0.69 11.73
N ILE A 99 5.27 -1.62 10.89
CA ILE A 99 4.33 -1.35 9.82
C ILE A 99 2.96 -1.84 10.26
N PHE A 100 1.98 -0.99 10.07
CA PHE A 100 0.58 -1.27 10.36
C PHE A 100 -0.19 -1.42 9.07
N LEU A 101 -1.03 -2.42 9.03
CA LEU A 101 -2.00 -2.63 7.96
C LEU A 101 -3.39 -2.43 8.57
N LEU A 102 -3.96 -1.26 8.36
CA LEU A 102 -5.25 -0.87 8.91
C LEU A 102 -6.36 -1.12 7.89
N PRO A 103 -7.34 -1.99 8.19
CA PRO A 103 -8.51 -2.13 7.33
C PRO A 103 -9.26 -0.81 7.18
N LEU A 104 -9.58 -0.41 5.95
CA LEU A 104 -10.33 0.82 5.66
C LEU A 104 -11.85 0.64 5.74
N LEU A 105 -12.30 -0.60 5.80
CA LEU A 105 -13.70 -0.98 5.90
C LEU A 105 -13.88 -1.94 7.07
N ASP A 106 -15.00 -1.82 7.76
CA ASP A 106 -15.34 -2.70 8.88
C ASP A 106 -15.53 -4.17 8.47
N LYS A 107 -15.86 -4.37 7.19
CA LYS A 107 -16.03 -5.71 6.60
C LYS A 107 -15.58 -5.70 5.14
N PRO A 108 -15.16 -6.87 4.61
CA PRO A 108 -14.87 -7.02 3.19
C PRO A 108 -16.09 -6.73 2.31
N LEU A 109 -15.84 -6.26 1.08
CA LEU A 109 -16.86 -6.11 0.05
C LEU A 109 -17.05 -7.43 -0.70
N TRP A 110 -18.30 -7.78 -0.97
CA TRP A 110 -18.66 -8.93 -1.79
C TRP A 110 -19.16 -8.47 -3.16
N ILE A 111 -18.33 -8.61 -4.19
CA ILE A 111 -18.64 -8.10 -5.54
C ILE A 111 -19.81 -8.82 -6.23
N ARG A 112 -20.35 -9.88 -5.64
CA ARG A 112 -21.62 -10.47 -6.07
C ARG A 112 -22.81 -9.58 -5.72
N ASN A 113 -22.69 -8.72 -4.71
CA ASN A 113 -23.69 -7.72 -4.38
C ASN A 113 -23.52 -6.48 -5.27
N HIS A 114 -24.61 -6.03 -5.91
CA HIS A 114 -24.57 -4.88 -6.80
C HIS A 114 -24.10 -3.60 -6.11
N MET A 115 -24.63 -3.29 -4.92
CA MET A 115 -24.25 -2.08 -4.18
C MET A 115 -22.78 -2.10 -3.76
N GLU A 116 -22.26 -3.26 -3.37
CA GLU A 116 -20.87 -3.41 -2.98
C GLU A 116 -19.92 -3.33 -4.18
N ARG A 117 -20.35 -3.74 -5.38
CA ARG A 117 -19.61 -3.46 -6.63
C ARG A 117 -19.50 -1.97 -6.93
N VAL A 118 -20.61 -1.22 -6.77
CA VAL A 118 -20.57 0.23 -6.95
C VAL A 118 -19.63 0.88 -5.93
N MET A 119 -19.68 0.41 -4.69
CA MET A 119 -18.78 0.86 -3.63
C MET A 119 -17.31 0.56 -3.96
N LEU A 120 -17.00 -0.65 -4.44
CA LEU A 120 -15.66 -1.02 -4.90
C LEU A 120 -15.15 -0.07 -5.99
N LEU A 121 -15.94 0.17 -7.03
CA LEU A 121 -15.56 1.08 -8.12
C LEU A 121 -15.34 2.51 -7.63
N THR A 122 -16.17 2.97 -6.69
CA THR A 122 -16.03 4.28 -6.06
C THR A 122 -14.71 4.39 -5.29
N ILE A 123 -14.35 3.37 -4.52
CA ILE A 123 -13.09 3.33 -3.77
C ILE A 123 -11.91 3.34 -4.74
N ILE A 124 -11.92 2.50 -5.77
CA ILE A 124 -10.86 2.45 -6.78
C ILE A 124 -10.70 3.82 -7.48
N HIS A 125 -11.81 4.47 -7.83
CA HIS A 125 -11.78 5.80 -8.43
C HIS A 125 -11.13 6.84 -7.48
N ARG A 126 -11.46 6.82 -6.20
CA ARG A 126 -10.87 7.72 -5.19
C ARG A 126 -9.38 7.45 -5.01
N ILE A 127 -8.96 6.19 -4.97
CA ILE A 127 -7.54 5.81 -4.90
C ILE A 127 -6.80 6.35 -6.13
N LYS A 128 -7.34 6.15 -7.34
CA LYS A 128 -6.76 6.70 -8.58
C LYS A 128 -6.62 8.21 -8.52
N THR A 129 -7.64 8.92 -8.07
CA THR A 129 -7.62 10.38 -7.93
C THR A 129 -6.54 10.83 -6.96
N TRP A 130 -6.43 10.18 -5.80
CA TRP A 130 -5.39 10.47 -4.82
C TRP A 130 -3.98 10.20 -5.38
N ILE A 131 -3.78 9.09 -6.11
CA ILE A 131 -2.49 8.79 -6.73
C ILE A 131 -2.08 9.91 -7.68
N ILE A 132 -2.97 10.35 -8.55
CA ILE A 132 -2.66 11.35 -9.59
C ILE A 132 -2.46 12.74 -8.97
N GLN A 133 -3.32 13.14 -8.06
CA GLN A 133 -3.34 14.52 -7.56
C GLN A 133 -2.40 14.76 -6.37
N SER A 134 -2.23 13.76 -5.50
CA SER A 134 -1.50 13.94 -4.26
C SER A 134 -0.19 13.14 -4.22
N PHE A 135 -0.26 11.85 -4.47
CA PHE A 135 0.91 10.99 -4.34
C PHE A 135 2.00 11.32 -5.36
N GLN A 136 1.65 11.40 -6.65
CA GLN A 136 2.61 11.72 -7.71
C GLN A 136 3.23 13.11 -7.51
N GLN A 137 2.45 14.09 -7.10
CA GLN A 137 2.94 15.43 -6.81
C GLN A 137 3.96 15.41 -5.66
N SER A 138 3.64 14.71 -4.58
CA SER A 138 4.53 14.52 -3.43
C SER A 138 5.86 13.86 -3.82
N ILE A 139 5.86 12.84 -4.69
CA ILE A 139 7.08 12.21 -5.19
C ILE A 139 7.90 13.18 -6.04
N LYS A 140 7.26 13.89 -7.00
CA LYS A 140 7.93 14.88 -7.86
C LYS A 140 8.62 15.97 -7.06
N GLU A 141 7.97 16.51 -6.03
CA GLU A 141 8.54 17.54 -5.18
C GLU A 141 9.80 17.09 -4.44
N ARG A 142 9.85 15.81 -4.02
CA ARG A 142 11.02 15.24 -3.36
C ARG A 142 12.15 14.95 -4.34
N LEU A 143 11.82 14.38 -5.49
CA LEU A 143 12.82 14.16 -6.55
C LEU A 143 13.43 15.47 -7.04
N ASN A 144 12.62 16.51 -7.22
CA ASN A 144 13.12 17.84 -7.59
C ASN A 144 14.04 18.43 -6.51
N ALA A 145 13.75 18.19 -5.22
CA ALA A 145 14.61 18.64 -4.14
C ALA A 145 15.99 17.94 -4.19
N LEU A 146 16.08 16.70 -4.64
CA LEU A 146 17.34 15.97 -4.81
C LEU A 146 18.17 16.48 -5.99
N VAL A 147 17.53 17.01 -7.04
CA VAL A 147 18.22 17.49 -8.25
C VAL A 147 18.72 18.93 -8.08
N LEU A 148 18.05 19.73 -7.26
CA LEU A 148 18.32 21.15 -7.07
C LEU A 148 19.15 21.45 -5.82
N GLY A 149 19.35 20.51 -4.94
CA GLY A 149 20.18 20.61 -3.73
C GLY A 149 21.57 20.08 -3.98
#